data_57cf5a862c370f9fc96e6de00f7a6769
#
_entry.id   57cf5a862c370f9fc96e6de00f7a6769
#
_cell.length_a   1.000
_cell.length_b   1.000
_cell.length_c   1.000
_cell.angle_alpha   90.00
_cell.angle_beta   90.00
_cell.angle_gamma   90.00
#
_symmetry.space_group_name_H-M   'P 1'
#
loop_
_entity.id
_entity.type
_entity.pdbx_description
1 polymer ?
#
loop_
_entity_poly.entity_id
_entity_poly.type
_entity_poly.pdbx_seq_one_letter_code
_entity_poly.pdbx_strand_id
1 'polypeptide(L)'
;MFLGLKGALLNDNFLSLLGMSVADVPQTFSVLVEVLSGTTFAFLPAIVCWSTFRVFGGSPVLGLILGLMLVNGSLPNAYSVADPSSGVTPLYLFGMIPIVGYQGSILPAFVAGVIGSKLEKKLRKTVPATFDFMITPFLVLLIMLVLSLVVIGPLLHSFENILLAVVEAGLNLPLGLGGAFVGFFWSIITLTGVHHIFNMLEISLLASTGFNPFNAILCMCGFSSSAVCLAISLKAKKKEVRAIGPSATASALLGIGEPALFGVILRYGLKPFILSCCVNGVAGMVAMLLGMQGSGNGITTIPGILLYIYSTNQLLMYILLAAATFASAFALTWMFAVPKEVMEE
;
A
#
# COMPACT_ATOMS: atom_id res chain seq x y z
N MET A 1 8.55 0.74 -7.10
CA MET A 1 9.38 0.96 -8.29
C MET A 1 9.23 -0.16 -9.34
N PHE A 2 9.42 -1.43 -9.02
CA PHE A 2 9.32 -2.52 -10.01
C PHE A 2 7.95 -2.65 -10.69
N LEU A 3 6.85 -2.45 -9.97
CA LEU A 3 5.51 -2.40 -10.59
C LEU A 3 5.36 -1.24 -11.57
N GLY A 4 5.84 -0.04 -11.20
CA GLY A 4 5.86 1.09 -12.11
C GLY A 4 6.74 0.85 -13.34
N LEU A 5 7.89 0.19 -13.13
CA LEU A 5 8.76 -0.23 -14.23
C LEU A 5 8.08 -1.23 -15.16
N LYS A 6 7.36 -2.23 -14.60
CA LYS A 6 6.51 -3.14 -15.39
C LYS A 6 5.47 -2.36 -16.18
N GLY A 7 4.74 -1.43 -15.53
CA GLY A 7 3.74 -0.59 -16.17
C GLY A 7 4.29 0.27 -17.30
N ALA A 8 5.55 0.71 -17.21
CA ALA A 8 6.21 1.45 -18.28
C ALA A 8 6.71 0.55 -19.40
N LEU A 9 7.38 -0.55 -19.06
CA LEU A 9 8.07 -1.41 -20.04
C LEU A 9 7.14 -2.36 -20.81
N LEU A 10 5.95 -2.63 -20.30
CA LEU A 10 4.97 -3.54 -20.91
C LEU A 10 3.63 -2.84 -21.22
N ASN A 11 3.66 -1.51 -21.43
CA ASN A 11 2.47 -0.72 -21.78
C ASN A 11 2.54 -0.26 -23.22
N ASP A 12 1.54 -0.60 -24.03
CA ASP A 12 1.48 -0.21 -25.44
C ASP A 12 1.51 1.31 -25.64
N ASN A 13 0.88 2.10 -24.77
CA ASN A 13 0.88 3.55 -24.89
C ASN A 13 2.28 4.16 -24.67
N PHE A 14 3.05 3.60 -23.72
CA PHE A 14 4.42 4.04 -23.49
C PHE A 14 5.36 3.58 -24.60
N LEU A 15 5.22 2.33 -25.05
CA LEU A 15 6.04 1.74 -26.10
C LEU A 15 5.76 2.41 -27.46
N SER A 16 4.52 2.82 -27.73
CA SER A 16 4.18 3.55 -28.95
C SER A 16 4.86 4.92 -29.05
N LEU A 17 5.16 5.59 -27.91
CA LEU A 17 5.97 6.80 -27.90
C LEU A 17 7.41 6.55 -28.35
N LEU A 18 7.88 5.32 -28.21
CA LEU A 18 9.19 4.86 -28.66
C LEU A 18 9.14 4.18 -30.04
N GLY A 19 7.97 4.17 -30.69
CA GLY A 19 7.76 3.47 -31.97
C GLY A 19 7.73 1.96 -31.87
N MET A 20 7.47 1.41 -30.67
CA MET A 20 7.42 -0.02 -30.36
C MET A 20 6.01 -0.42 -29.90
N SER A 21 5.72 -1.73 -29.94
CA SER A 21 4.54 -2.35 -29.34
C SER A 21 4.93 -3.41 -28.31
N VAL A 22 4.00 -3.84 -27.45
CA VAL A 22 4.26 -4.95 -26.51
C VAL A 22 4.65 -6.23 -27.24
N ALA A 23 4.16 -6.43 -28.46
CA ALA A 23 4.52 -7.58 -29.30
C ALA A 23 6.00 -7.57 -29.73
N ASP A 24 6.64 -6.40 -29.81
CA ASP A 24 8.05 -6.26 -30.17
C ASP A 24 8.99 -6.55 -28.98
N VAL A 25 8.44 -6.61 -27.75
CA VAL A 25 9.20 -6.89 -26.54
C VAL A 25 9.49 -8.42 -26.47
N PRO A 26 10.75 -8.82 -26.38
CA PRO A 26 11.08 -10.25 -26.27
C PRO A 26 10.36 -10.90 -25.08
N GLN A 27 9.74 -12.05 -25.30
CA GLN A 27 9.02 -12.78 -24.24
C GLN A 27 9.89 -13.04 -23.00
N THR A 28 11.15 -13.36 -23.21
CA THR A 28 12.12 -13.55 -22.10
C THR A 28 12.27 -12.32 -21.24
N PHE A 29 12.29 -11.12 -21.86
CA PHE A 29 12.39 -9.86 -21.15
C PHE A 29 11.09 -9.57 -20.37
N SER A 30 9.93 -9.81 -20.97
CA SER A 30 8.63 -9.67 -20.29
C SER A 30 8.55 -10.56 -19.04
N VAL A 31 8.99 -11.82 -19.15
CA VAL A 31 9.06 -12.77 -18.03
C VAL A 31 10.01 -12.25 -16.93
N LEU A 32 11.20 -11.73 -17.29
CA LEU A 32 12.14 -11.17 -16.31
C LEU A 32 11.54 -9.98 -15.57
N VAL A 33 10.87 -9.08 -16.27
CA VAL A 33 10.18 -7.92 -15.66
C VAL A 33 9.04 -8.38 -14.76
N GLU A 34 8.31 -9.43 -15.15
CA GLU A 34 7.23 -9.99 -14.35
C GLU A 34 7.75 -10.65 -13.08
N VAL A 35 8.80 -11.46 -13.16
CA VAL A 35 9.47 -12.06 -11.99
C VAL A 35 9.98 -10.96 -11.05
N LEU A 36 10.64 -9.94 -11.59
CA LEU A 36 11.20 -8.84 -10.80
C LEU A 36 10.11 -8.03 -10.07
N SER A 37 8.97 -7.79 -10.72
CA SER A 37 7.88 -6.96 -10.18
C SER A 37 6.88 -7.74 -9.35
N GLY A 38 6.56 -8.98 -9.74
CA GLY A 38 5.48 -9.78 -9.17
C GLY A 38 5.88 -10.65 -7.99
N THR A 39 7.14 -11.12 -7.92
CA THR A 39 7.57 -12.09 -6.90
C THR A 39 7.31 -11.62 -5.48
N THR A 40 7.67 -10.37 -5.15
CA THR A 40 7.47 -9.84 -3.79
C THR A 40 6.00 -9.84 -3.39
N PHE A 41 5.10 -9.47 -4.30
CA PHE A 41 3.66 -9.44 -4.03
C PHE A 41 3.06 -10.85 -3.94
N ALA A 42 3.47 -11.75 -4.80
CA ALA A 42 3.00 -13.14 -4.78
C ALA A 42 3.34 -13.82 -3.44
N PHE A 43 4.52 -13.54 -2.89
CA PHE A 43 4.99 -14.13 -1.63
C PHE A 43 4.87 -13.19 -0.41
N LEU A 44 4.23 -12.04 -0.55
CA LEU A 44 4.06 -11.09 0.55
C LEU A 44 3.42 -11.70 1.80
N PRO A 45 2.37 -12.55 1.71
CA PRO A 45 1.83 -13.22 2.88
C PRO A 45 2.85 -14.11 3.60
N ALA A 46 3.75 -14.76 2.85
CA ALA A 46 4.82 -15.56 3.43
C ALA A 46 5.84 -14.70 4.20
N ILE A 47 6.19 -13.54 3.66
CA ILE A 47 7.08 -12.57 4.32
C ILE A 47 6.42 -11.99 5.57
N VAL A 48 5.12 -11.71 5.53
CA VAL A 48 4.34 -11.23 6.68
C VAL A 48 4.30 -12.29 7.77
N CYS A 49 4.01 -13.54 7.43
CA CYS A 49 3.98 -14.64 8.38
C CYS A 49 5.37 -14.86 9.03
N TRP A 50 6.45 -14.83 8.23
CA TRP A 50 7.83 -14.87 8.71
C TRP A 50 8.14 -13.75 9.70
N SER A 51 7.81 -12.51 9.34
CA SER A 51 8.03 -11.34 10.19
C SER A 51 7.23 -11.42 11.48
N THR A 52 5.98 -11.87 11.41
CA THR A 52 5.09 -12.04 12.57
C THR A 52 5.65 -13.07 13.55
N PHE A 53 6.07 -14.24 13.09
CA PHE A 53 6.73 -15.22 13.95
C PHE A 53 7.95 -14.62 14.65
N ARG A 54 8.78 -13.88 13.92
CA ARG A 54 9.96 -13.20 14.48
C ARG A 54 9.59 -12.21 15.56
N VAL A 55 8.62 -11.32 15.30
CA VAL A 55 8.20 -10.26 16.25
C VAL A 55 7.55 -10.86 17.49
N PHE A 56 6.71 -11.89 17.32
CA PHE A 56 6.04 -12.55 18.44
C PHE A 56 6.89 -13.64 19.10
N GLY A 57 8.17 -13.77 18.72
CA GLY A 57 9.18 -14.61 19.38
C GLY A 57 9.02 -16.11 19.12
N GLY A 58 8.45 -16.48 17.98
CA GLY A 58 8.50 -17.81 17.40
C GLY A 58 9.69 -17.98 16.44
N SER A 59 9.84 -19.14 15.84
CA SER A 59 10.85 -19.43 14.83
C SER A 59 10.49 -18.77 13.49
N PRO A 60 11.28 -17.80 12.99
CA PRO A 60 11.00 -17.16 11.70
C PRO A 60 10.96 -18.15 10.54
N VAL A 61 11.73 -19.24 10.62
CA VAL A 61 11.77 -20.28 9.58
C VAL A 61 10.43 -21.00 9.50
N LEU A 62 9.82 -21.33 10.65
CA LEU A 62 8.48 -21.95 10.67
C LEU A 62 7.42 -20.97 10.11
N GLY A 63 7.53 -19.68 10.45
CA GLY A 63 6.65 -18.66 9.88
C GLY A 63 6.80 -18.57 8.36
N LEU A 64 8.02 -18.61 7.83
CA LEU A 64 8.24 -18.60 6.39
C LEU A 64 7.65 -19.83 5.71
N ILE A 65 7.92 -21.03 6.24
CA ILE A 65 7.40 -22.28 5.69
C ILE A 65 5.87 -22.28 5.70
N LEU A 66 5.24 -21.91 6.84
CA LEU A 66 3.79 -21.80 6.93
C LEU A 66 3.26 -20.84 5.87
N GLY A 67 3.81 -19.64 5.78
CA GLY A 67 3.39 -18.64 4.82
C GLY A 67 3.54 -19.09 3.36
N LEU A 68 4.63 -19.80 3.00
CA LEU A 68 4.81 -20.39 1.68
C LEU A 68 3.78 -21.50 1.39
N MET A 69 3.42 -22.30 2.39
CA MET A 69 2.33 -23.29 2.26
C MET A 69 0.99 -22.61 1.96
N LEU A 70 0.70 -21.46 2.60
CA LEU A 70 -0.55 -20.73 2.43
C LEU A 70 -0.67 -20.01 1.07
N VAL A 71 0.45 -19.68 0.42
CA VAL A 71 0.46 -19.08 -0.93
C VAL A 71 0.80 -20.09 -2.02
N ASN A 72 0.76 -21.38 -1.73
CA ASN A 72 1.07 -22.41 -2.70
C ASN A 72 0.18 -22.34 -3.94
N GLY A 73 0.76 -22.42 -5.13
CA GLY A 73 0.03 -22.31 -6.41
C GLY A 73 -1.01 -23.41 -6.67
N SER A 74 -1.02 -24.50 -5.88
CA SER A 74 -2.06 -25.53 -5.93
C SER A 74 -3.35 -25.11 -5.22
N LEU A 75 -3.30 -24.03 -4.40
CA LEU A 75 -4.49 -23.46 -3.78
C LEU A 75 -5.10 -22.39 -4.69
N PRO A 76 -6.42 -22.42 -4.93
CA PRO A 76 -7.09 -21.40 -5.72
C PRO A 76 -7.01 -20.05 -5.00
N ASN A 77 -6.75 -18.98 -5.76
CA ASN A 77 -6.65 -17.63 -5.21
C ASN A 77 -8.02 -17.17 -4.71
N ALA A 78 -8.09 -16.63 -3.48
CA ALA A 78 -9.33 -16.18 -2.84
C ALA A 78 -10.04 -15.09 -3.63
N TYR A 79 -9.33 -14.15 -4.25
CA TYR A 79 -9.93 -13.09 -5.06
C TYR A 79 -10.44 -13.60 -6.39
N SER A 80 -9.72 -14.54 -7.03
CA SER A 80 -10.22 -15.18 -8.25
C SER A 80 -11.48 -16.01 -7.97
N VAL A 81 -11.56 -16.67 -6.82
CA VAL A 81 -12.79 -17.39 -6.40
C VAL A 81 -13.95 -16.43 -6.13
N ALA A 82 -13.66 -15.24 -5.59
CA ALA A 82 -14.67 -14.21 -5.33
C ALA A 82 -15.18 -13.52 -6.61
N ASP A 83 -14.45 -13.58 -7.72
CA ASP A 83 -14.83 -13.02 -9.01
C ASP A 83 -15.53 -14.08 -9.87
N PRO A 84 -16.86 -13.95 -10.10
CA PRO A 84 -17.61 -14.90 -10.93
C PRO A 84 -17.11 -15.00 -12.38
N SER A 85 -16.44 -13.96 -12.89
CA SER A 85 -15.92 -13.92 -14.26
C SER A 85 -14.64 -14.74 -14.45
N SER A 86 -13.93 -15.03 -13.38
CA SER A 86 -12.67 -15.79 -13.41
C SER A 86 -12.83 -17.27 -13.73
N GLY A 87 -14.02 -17.84 -13.48
CA GLY A 87 -14.30 -19.28 -13.61
C GLY A 87 -13.55 -20.16 -12.60
N VAL A 88 -12.85 -19.58 -11.62
CA VAL A 88 -12.11 -20.32 -10.59
C VAL A 88 -13.06 -20.73 -9.47
N THR A 89 -13.08 -22.03 -9.14
CA THR A 89 -13.87 -22.57 -8.03
C THR A 89 -13.01 -22.89 -6.82
N PRO A 90 -13.52 -22.73 -5.59
CA PRO A 90 -12.79 -23.13 -4.39
C PRO A 90 -12.64 -24.66 -4.34
N LEU A 91 -11.57 -25.10 -3.69
CA LEU A 91 -11.46 -26.51 -3.30
C LEU A 91 -12.34 -26.76 -2.08
N TYR A 92 -13.05 -27.88 -2.07
CA TYR A 92 -13.91 -28.23 -0.93
C TYR A 92 -13.34 -29.37 -0.12
N LEU A 93 -12.99 -29.10 1.14
CA LEU A 93 -12.61 -30.13 2.10
C LEU A 93 -13.90 -30.85 2.57
N PHE A 94 -13.94 -32.17 2.40
CA PHE A 94 -15.12 -33.00 2.69
C PHE A 94 -16.41 -32.53 1.98
N GLY A 95 -16.28 -31.81 0.86
CA GLY A 95 -17.44 -31.30 0.11
C GLY A 95 -18.19 -30.13 0.75
N MET A 96 -17.74 -29.61 1.90
CA MET A 96 -18.46 -28.59 2.68
C MET A 96 -17.65 -27.32 2.94
N ILE A 97 -16.36 -27.44 3.24
CA ILE A 97 -15.54 -26.30 3.65
C ILE A 97 -14.74 -25.78 2.47
N PRO A 98 -15.00 -24.55 2.01
CA PRO A 98 -14.22 -23.96 0.92
C PRO A 98 -12.80 -23.65 1.38
N ILE A 99 -11.81 -24.14 0.65
CA ILE A 99 -10.39 -23.87 0.86
C ILE A 99 -9.89 -22.99 -0.27
N VAL A 100 -9.28 -21.87 0.10
CA VAL A 100 -8.65 -20.91 -0.78
C VAL A 100 -7.26 -20.54 -0.27
N GLY A 101 -6.38 -20.15 -1.16
CA GLY A 101 -5.04 -19.69 -0.80
C GLY A 101 -5.02 -18.24 -0.34
N TYR A 102 -3.88 -17.83 0.23
CA TYR A 102 -3.67 -16.50 0.78
C TYR A 102 -2.93 -15.56 -0.18
N GLN A 103 -2.86 -15.89 -1.47
CA GLN A 103 -2.20 -15.05 -2.47
C GLN A 103 -2.87 -13.67 -2.51
N GLY A 104 -2.09 -12.62 -2.21
CA GLY A 104 -2.59 -11.24 -2.12
C GLY A 104 -3.24 -10.86 -0.78
N SER A 105 -3.57 -11.82 0.11
CA SER A 105 -4.21 -11.57 1.40
C SER A 105 -3.20 -11.44 2.53
N ILE A 106 -3.09 -10.28 3.12
CA ILE A 106 -2.11 -9.99 4.19
C ILE A 106 -2.67 -10.30 5.58
N LEU A 107 -3.93 -9.91 5.84
CA LEU A 107 -4.53 -10.03 7.16
C LEU A 107 -4.63 -11.48 7.66
N PRO A 108 -5.09 -12.45 6.85
CA PRO A 108 -5.09 -13.85 7.27
C PRO A 108 -3.69 -14.39 7.57
N ALA A 109 -2.67 -14.00 6.79
CA ALA A 109 -1.29 -14.41 7.00
C ALA A 109 -0.71 -13.83 8.30
N PHE A 110 -1.02 -12.58 8.62
CA PHE A 110 -0.65 -11.95 9.88
C PHE A 110 -1.25 -12.69 11.08
N VAL A 111 -2.56 -12.96 11.05
CA VAL A 111 -3.26 -13.67 12.14
C VAL A 111 -2.74 -15.10 12.28
N ALA A 112 -2.52 -15.81 11.17
CA ALA A 112 -1.90 -17.13 11.17
C ALA A 112 -0.49 -17.09 11.80
N GLY A 113 0.29 -16.07 11.50
CA GLY A 113 1.61 -15.85 12.10
C GLY A 113 1.55 -15.62 13.62
N VAL A 114 0.61 -14.79 14.09
CA VAL A 114 0.41 -14.54 15.55
C VAL A 114 0.01 -15.81 16.29
N ILE A 115 -0.98 -16.53 15.77
CA ILE A 115 -1.47 -17.77 16.39
C ILE A 115 -0.39 -18.85 16.35
N GLY A 116 0.28 -19.00 15.20
CA GLY A 116 1.33 -20.00 15.01
C GLY A 116 2.53 -19.79 15.93
N SER A 117 2.98 -18.55 16.11
CA SER A 117 4.08 -18.23 17.04
C SER A 117 3.70 -18.52 18.50
N LYS A 118 2.45 -18.25 18.90
CA LYS A 118 1.95 -18.60 20.24
C LYS A 118 1.82 -20.11 20.42
N LEU A 119 1.34 -20.83 19.41
CA LEU A 119 1.24 -22.28 19.40
C LEU A 119 2.62 -22.93 19.56
N GLU A 120 3.61 -22.46 18.77
CA GLU A 120 4.98 -22.94 18.88
C GLU A 120 5.52 -22.79 20.31
N LYS A 121 5.40 -21.60 20.88
CA LYS A 121 5.84 -21.35 22.26
C LYS A 121 5.16 -22.24 23.30
N LYS A 122 3.88 -22.55 23.11
CA LYS A 122 3.16 -23.47 23.98
C LYS A 122 3.68 -24.90 23.83
N LEU A 123 3.84 -25.38 22.59
CA LEU A 123 4.33 -26.74 22.32
C LEU A 123 5.74 -26.95 22.84
N ARG A 124 6.65 -25.99 22.65
CA ARG A 124 8.03 -26.07 23.20
C ARG A 124 8.09 -26.19 24.73
N LYS A 125 7.04 -25.75 25.45
CA LYS A 125 6.93 -25.93 26.91
C LYS A 125 6.33 -27.27 27.31
N THR A 126 5.61 -27.92 26.41
CA THR A 126 4.83 -29.14 26.70
C THR A 126 5.53 -30.39 26.16
N VAL A 127 6.20 -30.28 25.02
CA VAL A 127 6.92 -31.38 24.38
C VAL A 127 8.23 -31.63 25.14
N PRO A 128 8.57 -32.90 25.48
CA PRO A 128 9.87 -33.20 26.08
C PRO A 128 11.03 -32.76 25.19
N ALA A 129 12.10 -32.22 25.80
CA ALA A 129 13.25 -31.65 25.10
C ALA A 129 13.88 -32.61 24.07
N THR A 130 13.86 -33.91 24.35
CA THR A 130 14.38 -34.93 23.43
C THR A 130 13.66 -34.98 22.08
N PHE A 131 12.38 -34.64 22.07
CA PHE A 131 11.54 -34.72 20.87
C PHE A 131 11.14 -33.33 20.33
N ASP A 132 11.46 -32.26 21.04
CA ASP A 132 11.03 -30.88 20.69
C ASP A 132 11.47 -30.48 19.28
N PHE A 133 12.69 -30.80 18.91
CA PHE A 133 13.25 -30.44 17.60
C PHE A 133 12.44 -31.02 16.42
N MET A 134 11.84 -32.18 16.57
CA MET A 134 11.10 -32.89 15.51
C MET A 134 9.59 -32.66 15.64
N ILE A 135 9.04 -32.83 16.84
CA ILE A 135 7.58 -32.85 17.07
C ILE A 135 7.00 -31.44 17.03
N THR A 136 7.65 -30.45 17.64
CA THR A 136 7.11 -29.09 17.69
C THR A 136 6.96 -28.46 16.31
N PRO A 137 7.98 -28.42 15.42
CA PRO A 137 7.81 -27.88 14.08
C PRO A 137 6.74 -28.60 13.27
N PHE A 138 6.72 -29.94 13.33
CA PHE A 138 5.70 -30.74 12.63
C PHE A 138 4.29 -30.40 13.08
N LEU A 139 4.04 -30.37 14.38
CA LEU A 139 2.71 -30.06 14.93
C LEU A 139 2.30 -28.61 14.64
N VAL A 140 3.23 -27.66 14.75
CA VAL A 140 2.94 -26.25 14.43
C VAL A 140 2.50 -26.12 12.98
N LEU A 141 3.26 -26.67 12.03
CA LEU A 141 2.92 -26.56 10.60
C LEU A 141 1.64 -27.30 10.27
N LEU A 142 1.44 -28.52 10.77
CA LEU A 142 0.23 -29.30 10.51
C LEU A 142 -1.03 -28.61 11.07
N ILE A 143 -1.00 -28.25 12.35
CA ILE A 143 -2.15 -27.62 13.00
C ILE A 143 -2.44 -26.25 12.37
N MET A 144 -1.39 -25.44 12.13
CA MET A 144 -1.56 -24.12 11.57
C MET A 144 -2.01 -24.12 10.13
N LEU A 145 -1.55 -25.07 9.32
CA LEU A 145 -2.03 -25.21 7.94
C LEU A 145 -3.53 -25.50 7.91
N VAL A 146 -3.97 -26.50 8.69
CA VAL A 146 -5.40 -26.86 8.77
C VAL A 146 -6.22 -25.70 9.35
N LEU A 147 -5.79 -25.14 10.48
CA LEU A 147 -6.49 -24.02 11.12
C LEU A 147 -6.57 -22.79 10.21
N SER A 148 -5.49 -22.48 9.50
CA SER A 148 -5.45 -21.34 8.58
C SER A 148 -6.40 -21.54 7.40
N LEU A 149 -6.35 -22.69 6.74
CA LEU A 149 -7.18 -22.92 5.56
C LEU A 149 -8.66 -23.13 5.88
N VAL A 150 -8.98 -23.75 7.02
CA VAL A 150 -10.36 -24.15 7.36
C VAL A 150 -11.10 -23.07 8.18
N VAL A 151 -10.40 -22.34 9.03
CA VAL A 151 -11.04 -21.38 9.96
C VAL A 151 -10.59 -19.94 9.70
N ILE A 152 -9.27 -19.69 9.79
CA ILE A 152 -8.75 -18.31 9.72
C ILE A 152 -9.01 -17.71 8.33
N GLY A 153 -8.74 -18.48 7.26
CA GLY A 153 -8.93 -18.02 5.89
C GLY A 153 -10.37 -17.59 5.59
N PRO A 154 -11.35 -18.49 5.68
CA PRO A 154 -12.75 -18.15 5.39
C PRO A 154 -13.27 -16.98 6.22
N LEU A 155 -12.92 -16.94 7.52
CA LEU A 155 -13.36 -15.86 8.42
C LEU A 155 -12.77 -14.51 8.02
N LEU A 156 -11.44 -14.47 7.80
CA LEU A 156 -10.76 -13.21 7.53
C LEU A 156 -10.92 -12.75 6.09
N HIS A 157 -11.02 -13.65 5.11
CA HIS A 157 -11.38 -13.25 3.74
C HIS A 157 -12.77 -12.63 3.69
N SER A 158 -13.74 -13.18 4.45
CA SER A 158 -15.06 -12.55 4.55
C SER A 158 -14.97 -11.16 5.18
N PHE A 159 -14.13 -10.98 6.20
CA PHE A 159 -13.89 -9.67 6.81
C PHE A 159 -13.16 -8.72 5.85
N GLU A 160 -12.12 -9.17 5.13
CA GLU A 160 -11.44 -8.39 4.09
C GLU A 160 -12.42 -7.93 3.01
N ASN A 161 -13.27 -8.81 2.51
CA ASN A 161 -14.28 -8.47 1.50
C ASN A 161 -15.28 -7.41 1.99
N ILE A 162 -15.74 -7.51 3.24
CA ILE A 162 -16.60 -6.47 3.84
C ILE A 162 -15.85 -5.15 3.93
N LEU A 163 -14.60 -5.17 4.35
CA LEU A 163 -13.76 -3.99 4.52
C LEU A 163 -13.50 -3.32 3.16
N LEU A 164 -13.20 -4.12 2.13
CA LEU A 164 -13.06 -3.66 0.75
C LEU A 164 -14.36 -3.02 0.24
N ALA A 165 -15.50 -3.67 0.43
CA ALA A 165 -16.80 -3.14 0.01
C ALA A 165 -17.13 -1.81 0.71
N VAL A 166 -16.82 -1.66 2.00
CA VAL A 166 -17.02 -0.40 2.74
C VAL A 166 -16.12 0.71 2.20
N VAL A 167 -14.86 0.37 1.91
CA VAL A 167 -13.90 1.34 1.37
C VAL A 167 -14.29 1.74 -0.05
N GLU A 168 -14.63 0.79 -0.92
CA GLU A 168 -15.09 1.07 -2.27
C GLU A 168 -16.38 1.93 -2.27
N ALA A 169 -17.34 1.57 -1.42
CA ALA A 169 -18.55 2.38 -1.25
C ALA A 169 -18.21 3.79 -0.76
N GLY A 170 -17.26 3.92 0.17
CA GLY A 170 -16.76 5.20 0.66
C GLY A 170 -16.09 6.03 -0.43
N LEU A 171 -15.22 5.43 -1.23
CA LEU A 171 -14.54 6.11 -2.34
C LEU A 171 -15.49 6.49 -3.47
N ASN A 172 -16.55 5.70 -3.69
CA ASN A 172 -17.58 5.94 -4.71
C ASN A 172 -18.69 6.89 -4.24
N LEU A 173 -18.55 7.53 -3.07
CA LEU A 173 -19.50 8.57 -2.65
C LEU A 173 -19.62 9.67 -3.72
N PRO A 174 -20.84 10.19 -3.94
CA PRO A 174 -21.08 11.20 -4.97
C PRO A 174 -20.19 12.42 -4.74
N LEU A 175 -19.89 13.14 -5.81
CA LEU A 175 -19.07 14.36 -5.79
C LEU A 175 -17.64 14.16 -5.27
N GLY A 176 -17.11 12.92 -5.25
CA GLY A 176 -15.77 12.63 -4.77
C GLY A 176 -15.60 12.80 -3.26
N LEU A 177 -16.68 12.79 -2.48
CA LEU A 177 -16.64 13.02 -1.02
C LEU A 177 -15.75 12.02 -0.29
N GLY A 178 -15.67 10.77 -0.76
CA GLY A 178 -14.76 9.78 -0.18
C GLY A 178 -13.30 10.18 -0.32
N GLY A 179 -12.92 10.67 -1.50
CA GLY A 179 -11.58 11.22 -1.72
C GLY A 179 -11.31 12.46 -0.89
N ALA A 180 -12.31 13.33 -0.72
CA ALA A 180 -12.20 14.50 0.16
C ALA A 180 -11.93 14.09 1.61
N PHE A 181 -12.70 13.12 2.12
CA PHE A 181 -12.53 12.61 3.47
C PHE A 181 -11.16 11.97 3.68
N VAL A 182 -10.81 11.02 2.83
CA VAL A 182 -9.50 10.35 2.92
C VAL A 182 -8.35 11.34 2.81
N GLY A 183 -8.37 12.23 1.81
CA GLY A 183 -7.33 13.24 1.62
C GLY A 183 -7.18 14.17 2.83
N PHE A 184 -8.29 14.69 3.35
CA PHE A 184 -8.26 15.59 4.52
C PHE A 184 -7.67 14.89 5.76
N PHE A 185 -8.11 13.68 6.05
CA PHE A 185 -7.69 12.95 7.24
C PHE A 185 -6.36 12.22 7.07
N TRP A 186 -5.83 12.08 5.85
CA TRP A 186 -4.61 11.30 5.60
C TRP A 186 -3.42 11.77 6.44
N SER A 187 -3.17 13.07 6.49
CA SER A 187 -2.07 13.59 7.31
C SER A 187 -2.27 13.34 8.80
N ILE A 188 -3.51 13.33 9.29
CA ILE A 188 -3.86 13.01 10.68
C ILE A 188 -3.63 11.50 10.93
N ILE A 189 -4.07 10.66 10.00
CA ILE A 189 -3.86 9.20 10.07
C ILE A 189 -2.36 8.89 10.06
N THR A 190 -1.58 9.60 9.24
CA THR A 190 -0.11 9.46 9.18
C THR A 190 0.54 9.78 10.53
N LEU A 191 0.06 10.80 11.25
CA LEU A 191 0.56 11.16 12.58
C LEU A 191 0.41 10.04 13.61
N THR A 192 -0.64 9.26 13.53
CA THR A 192 -0.90 8.14 14.44
C THR A 192 -0.08 6.89 14.12
N GLY A 193 0.58 6.84 12.96
CA GLY A 193 1.27 5.66 12.44
C GLY A 193 0.33 4.57 11.91
N VAL A 194 -0.99 4.74 12.03
CA VAL A 194 -2.01 3.77 11.60
C VAL A 194 -2.08 3.67 10.06
N HIS A 195 -1.56 4.67 9.33
CA HIS A 195 -1.57 4.70 7.87
C HIS A 195 -0.95 3.44 7.23
N HIS A 196 -0.05 2.73 7.90
CA HIS A 196 0.52 1.48 7.41
C HIS A 196 -0.52 0.35 7.25
N ILE A 197 -1.66 0.41 7.97
CA ILE A 197 -2.76 -0.54 7.80
C ILE A 197 -3.41 -0.37 6.43
N PHE A 198 -3.45 0.85 5.89
CA PHE A 198 -4.02 1.12 4.57
C PHE A 198 -3.21 0.50 3.44
N ASN A 199 -1.91 0.22 3.63
CA ASN A 199 -1.14 -0.54 2.65
C ASN A 199 -1.73 -1.94 2.39
N MET A 200 -2.32 -2.57 3.41
CA MET A 200 -2.99 -3.87 3.25
C MET A 200 -4.25 -3.71 2.38
N LEU A 201 -5.04 -2.66 2.63
CA LEU A 201 -6.21 -2.33 1.83
C LEU A 201 -5.86 -2.04 0.37
N GLU A 202 -4.82 -1.23 0.13
CA GLU A 202 -4.35 -0.92 -1.21
C GLU A 202 -3.94 -2.17 -1.99
N ILE A 203 -3.23 -3.11 -1.32
CA ILE A 203 -2.83 -4.38 -1.94
C ILE A 203 -4.04 -5.26 -2.21
N SER A 204 -5.01 -5.29 -1.30
CA SER A 204 -6.24 -6.06 -1.48
C SER A 204 -7.11 -5.49 -2.61
N LEU A 205 -7.24 -4.16 -2.71
CA LEU A 205 -7.91 -3.49 -3.84
C LEU A 205 -7.21 -3.81 -5.17
N LEU A 206 -5.89 -3.74 -5.19
CA LEU A 206 -5.10 -4.04 -6.38
C LEU A 206 -5.26 -5.51 -6.80
N ALA A 207 -5.31 -6.44 -5.84
CA ALA A 207 -5.49 -7.85 -6.11
C ALA A 207 -6.91 -8.17 -6.61
N SER A 208 -7.94 -7.47 -6.12
CA SER A 208 -9.35 -7.69 -6.49
C SER A 208 -9.76 -6.99 -7.78
N THR A 209 -9.32 -5.74 -7.99
CA THR A 209 -9.78 -4.89 -9.12
C THR A 209 -8.72 -4.63 -10.17
N GLY A 210 -7.45 -4.96 -9.89
CA GLY A 210 -6.30 -4.60 -10.73
C GLY A 210 -5.86 -3.13 -10.60
N PHE A 211 -6.59 -2.31 -9.82
CA PHE A 211 -6.33 -0.88 -9.68
C PHE A 211 -6.41 -0.41 -8.22
N ASN A 212 -5.76 0.73 -7.96
CA ASN A 212 -5.65 1.32 -6.63
C ASN A 212 -6.05 2.81 -6.66
N PRO A 213 -7.31 3.15 -6.39
CA PRO A 213 -7.76 4.55 -6.33
C PRO A 213 -7.17 5.31 -5.13
N PHE A 214 -6.84 4.63 -4.03
CA PHE A 214 -6.18 5.25 -2.88
C PHE A 214 -4.85 5.89 -3.27
N ASN A 215 -4.05 5.24 -4.12
CA ASN A 215 -2.77 5.76 -4.57
C ASN A 215 -2.88 7.17 -5.16
N ALA A 216 -3.96 7.45 -5.92
CA ALA A 216 -4.19 8.79 -6.49
C ALA A 216 -4.29 9.86 -5.39
N ILE A 217 -5.05 9.59 -4.34
CA ILE A 217 -5.21 10.51 -3.21
C ILE A 217 -3.88 10.70 -2.48
N LEU A 218 -3.16 9.61 -2.20
CA LEU A 218 -1.88 9.63 -1.47
C LEU A 218 -0.79 10.41 -2.24
N CYS A 219 -0.75 10.26 -3.56
CA CYS A 219 0.14 11.04 -4.41
C CYS A 219 -0.11 12.53 -4.28
N MET A 220 -1.37 12.96 -4.29
CA MET A 220 -1.73 14.37 -4.14
C MET A 220 -1.37 14.89 -2.74
N CYS A 221 -1.57 14.10 -1.69
CA CYS A 221 -1.12 14.43 -0.34
C CYS A 221 0.40 14.64 -0.27
N GLY A 222 1.18 13.84 -0.98
CA GLY A 222 2.63 13.98 -1.10
C GLY A 222 3.04 15.29 -1.80
N PHE A 223 2.40 15.64 -2.91
CA PHE A 223 2.65 16.91 -3.60
C PHE A 223 2.28 18.13 -2.74
N SER A 224 1.14 18.08 -2.05
CA SER A 224 0.72 19.13 -1.12
C SER A 224 1.73 19.32 0.01
N SER A 225 2.12 18.25 0.69
CA SER A 225 3.10 18.30 1.79
C SER A 225 4.46 18.84 1.32
N SER A 226 4.91 18.44 0.13
CA SER A 226 6.13 18.95 -0.49
C SER A 226 6.05 20.46 -0.72
N ALA A 227 4.94 20.93 -1.28
CA ALA A 227 4.72 22.34 -1.59
C ALA A 227 4.62 23.21 -0.33
N VAL A 228 3.91 22.74 0.70
CA VAL A 228 3.81 23.41 2.00
C VAL A 228 5.19 23.52 2.65
N CYS A 229 5.95 22.43 2.67
CA CYS A 229 7.31 22.39 3.20
C CYS A 229 8.23 23.37 2.46
N LEU A 230 8.17 23.38 1.12
CA LEU A 230 8.97 24.28 0.29
C LEU A 230 8.63 25.76 0.56
N ALA A 231 7.34 26.10 0.62
CA ALA A 231 6.89 27.47 0.89
C ALA A 231 7.40 28.00 2.24
N ILE A 232 7.31 27.18 3.29
CA ILE A 232 7.82 27.50 4.61
C ILE A 232 9.35 27.69 4.56
N SER A 233 10.06 26.77 3.91
CA SER A 233 11.52 26.76 3.84
C SER A 233 12.10 27.97 3.12
N LEU A 234 11.48 28.38 2.00
CA LEU A 234 11.93 29.53 1.21
C LEU A 234 11.66 30.85 1.91
N LYS A 235 10.58 30.95 2.72
CA LYS A 235 10.21 32.18 3.42
C LYS A 235 10.86 32.27 4.80
N ALA A 236 11.41 31.18 5.33
CA ALA A 236 12.02 31.12 6.63
C ALA A 236 13.31 31.94 6.69
N LYS A 237 13.52 32.69 7.80
CA LYS A 237 14.80 33.30 8.16
C LYS A 237 15.63 32.39 9.08
N LYS A 238 14.98 31.56 9.89
CA LYS A 238 15.66 30.59 10.77
C LYS A 238 16.55 29.65 9.97
N LYS A 239 17.85 29.63 10.29
CA LYS A 239 18.87 28.82 9.60
C LYS A 239 18.55 27.33 9.61
N GLU A 240 17.99 26.81 10.71
CA GLU A 240 17.59 25.41 10.84
C GLU A 240 16.54 25.00 9.81
N VAL A 241 15.49 25.83 9.62
CA VAL A 241 14.40 25.56 8.68
C VAL A 241 14.91 25.59 7.25
N ARG A 242 15.78 26.58 6.94
CA ARG A 242 16.41 26.69 5.62
C ARG A 242 17.35 25.53 5.31
N ALA A 243 17.97 24.93 6.33
CA ALA A 243 18.84 23.77 6.15
C ALA A 243 18.07 22.47 5.94
N ILE A 244 16.99 22.24 6.73
CA ILE A 244 16.22 20.98 6.70
C ILE A 244 15.17 21.00 5.58
N GLY A 245 14.57 22.15 5.30
CA GLY A 245 13.43 22.27 4.41
C GLY A 245 13.62 21.72 2.99
N PRO A 246 14.72 22.03 2.28
CA PRO A 246 14.94 21.52 0.93
C PRO A 246 15.06 19.99 0.88
N SER A 247 15.78 19.39 1.85
CA SER A 247 15.91 17.93 1.92
C SER A 247 14.58 17.24 2.28
N ALA A 248 13.79 17.83 3.19
CA ALA A 248 12.47 17.35 3.55
C ALA A 248 11.48 17.46 2.36
N THR A 249 11.54 18.56 1.61
CA THR A 249 10.76 18.74 0.38
C THR A 249 11.13 17.69 -0.67
N ALA A 250 12.41 17.47 -0.92
CA ALA A 250 12.89 16.47 -1.86
C ALA A 250 12.47 15.05 -1.44
N SER A 251 12.56 14.74 -0.14
CA SER A 251 12.10 13.47 0.41
C SER A 251 10.61 13.24 0.14
N ALA A 252 9.76 14.25 0.38
CA ALA A 252 8.33 14.16 0.14
C ALA A 252 8.00 14.03 -1.36
N LEU A 253 8.72 14.73 -2.24
CA LEU A 253 8.60 14.55 -3.69
C LEU A 253 9.00 13.15 -4.15
N LEU A 254 9.88 12.48 -3.44
CA LEU A 254 10.27 11.09 -3.70
C LEU A 254 9.35 10.06 -3.01
N GLY A 255 8.28 10.51 -2.35
CA GLY A 255 7.26 9.65 -1.75
C GLY A 255 7.44 9.35 -0.26
N ILE A 256 8.36 10.03 0.43
CA ILE A 256 8.60 9.89 1.86
C ILE A 256 8.20 11.20 2.55
N GLY A 257 6.95 11.27 3.02
CA GLY A 257 6.33 12.51 3.53
C GLY A 257 6.69 12.87 4.98
N GLU A 258 7.13 11.91 5.79
CA GLU A 258 7.38 12.06 7.22
C GLU A 258 8.40 13.18 7.55
N PRO A 259 9.52 13.33 6.82
CA PRO A 259 10.46 14.42 7.10
C PRO A 259 9.83 15.80 6.87
N ALA A 260 8.97 15.97 5.86
CA ALA A 260 8.26 17.22 5.63
C ALA A 260 7.22 17.47 6.72
N LEU A 261 6.44 16.45 7.07
CA LEU A 261 5.36 16.54 8.05
C LEU A 261 5.88 16.86 9.46
N PHE A 262 6.80 16.05 9.96
CA PHE A 262 7.34 16.19 11.33
C PHE A 262 8.46 17.22 11.44
N GLY A 263 9.31 17.33 10.42
CA GLY A 263 10.48 18.20 10.44
C GLY A 263 10.15 19.67 10.21
N VAL A 264 9.10 19.97 9.43
CA VAL A 264 8.79 21.35 9.04
C VAL A 264 7.33 21.72 9.30
N ILE A 265 6.37 20.97 8.78
CA ILE A 265 4.95 21.39 8.75
C ILE A 265 4.35 21.49 10.15
N LEU A 266 4.51 20.45 10.97
CA LEU A 266 3.99 20.41 12.35
C LEU A 266 4.86 21.12 13.37
N ARG A 267 6.18 21.13 13.14
CA ARG A 267 7.15 21.65 14.10
C ARG A 267 6.92 23.11 14.47
N TYR A 268 6.39 23.91 13.54
CA TYR A 268 6.26 25.36 13.70
C TYR A 268 4.82 25.87 13.76
N GLY A 269 3.83 24.98 13.87
CA GLY A 269 2.46 25.36 14.14
C GLY A 269 1.39 24.59 13.35
N LEU A 270 0.15 24.72 13.81
CA LEU A 270 -0.99 23.99 13.24
C LEU A 270 -1.53 24.58 11.93
N LYS A 271 -1.28 25.87 11.64
CA LYS A 271 -1.83 26.53 10.43
C LYS A 271 -1.39 25.86 9.13
N PRO A 272 -0.10 25.62 8.87
CA PRO A 272 0.32 24.96 7.65
C PRO A 272 -0.17 23.51 7.57
N PHE A 273 -0.29 22.83 8.71
CA PHE A 273 -0.83 21.50 8.79
C PHE A 273 -2.31 21.43 8.38
N ILE A 274 -3.15 22.29 8.98
CA ILE A 274 -4.59 22.36 8.64
C ILE A 274 -4.77 22.74 7.16
N LEU A 275 -3.98 23.69 6.66
CA LEU A 275 -4.04 24.08 5.26
C LEU A 275 -3.68 22.89 4.35
N SER A 276 -2.63 22.14 4.68
CA SER A 276 -2.28 20.91 3.95
C SER A 276 -3.44 19.92 3.96
N CYS A 277 -4.10 19.67 5.10
CA CYS A 277 -5.28 18.81 5.18
C CYS A 277 -6.42 19.27 4.26
N CYS A 278 -6.69 20.58 4.23
CA CYS A 278 -7.73 21.15 3.35
C CYS A 278 -7.39 20.96 1.86
N VAL A 279 -6.15 21.25 1.46
CA VAL A 279 -5.70 21.05 0.08
C VAL A 279 -5.74 19.58 -0.29
N ASN A 280 -5.30 18.68 0.60
CA ASN A 280 -5.36 17.23 0.41
C ASN A 280 -6.81 16.75 0.20
N GLY A 281 -7.76 17.28 1.00
CA GLY A 281 -9.17 16.96 0.85
C GLY A 281 -9.71 17.37 -0.51
N VAL A 282 -9.43 18.59 -0.97
CA VAL A 282 -9.86 19.07 -2.28
C VAL A 282 -9.20 18.26 -3.40
N ALA A 283 -7.91 18.01 -3.31
CA ALA A 283 -7.19 17.23 -4.32
C ALA A 283 -7.67 15.77 -4.39
N GLY A 284 -7.94 15.15 -3.23
CA GLY A 284 -8.52 13.81 -3.14
C GLY A 284 -9.94 13.76 -3.73
N MET A 285 -10.76 14.78 -3.49
CA MET A 285 -12.08 14.93 -4.11
C MET A 285 -11.97 14.95 -5.64
N VAL A 286 -11.09 15.79 -6.17
CA VAL A 286 -10.89 15.93 -7.62
C VAL A 286 -10.34 14.62 -8.22
N ALA A 287 -9.40 13.96 -7.54
CA ALA A 287 -8.87 12.67 -8.00
C ALA A 287 -9.98 11.62 -8.17
N MET A 288 -10.92 11.53 -7.21
CA MET A 288 -12.04 10.61 -7.30
C MET A 288 -13.07 11.03 -8.36
N LEU A 289 -13.36 12.33 -8.49
CA LEU A 289 -14.23 12.83 -9.56
C LEU A 289 -13.70 12.52 -10.97
N LEU A 290 -12.38 12.53 -11.13
CA LEU A 290 -11.71 12.19 -12.39
C LEU A 290 -11.56 10.68 -12.59
N GLY A 291 -11.97 9.85 -11.63
CA GLY A 291 -11.80 8.39 -11.70
C GLY A 291 -10.33 7.97 -11.77
N MET A 292 -9.45 8.71 -11.07
CA MET A 292 -8.02 8.41 -11.09
C MET A 292 -7.70 7.18 -10.23
N GLN A 293 -6.89 6.28 -10.79
CA GLN A 293 -6.48 5.06 -10.09
C GLN A 293 -5.10 4.60 -10.56
N GLY A 294 -4.24 4.23 -9.62
CA GLY A 294 -2.92 3.70 -9.92
C GLY A 294 -2.95 2.21 -10.27
N SER A 295 -2.04 1.75 -11.12
CA SER A 295 -1.87 0.33 -11.48
C SER A 295 -0.97 -0.43 -10.50
N GLY A 296 -0.71 0.12 -9.32
CA GLY A 296 0.17 -0.49 -8.33
C GLY A 296 0.09 0.20 -6.96
N ASN A 297 1.00 -0.19 -6.08
CA ASN A 297 1.11 0.30 -4.72
C ASN A 297 2.57 0.63 -4.34
N GLY A 298 2.77 1.34 -3.23
CA GLY A 298 4.06 1.54 -2.57
C GLY A 298 4.94 2.63 -3.16
N ILE A 299 4.53 3.29 -4.25
CA ILE A 299 5.21 4.49 -4.77
C ILE A 299 4.20 5.61 -4.94
N THR A 300 4.60 6.80 -4.51
CA THR A 300 3.75 7.99 -4.53
C THR A 300 4.51 9.20 -5.08
N THR A 301 3.85 10.30 -5.25
CA THR A 301 4.37 11.60 -5.69
C THR A 301 5.07 11.50 -7.05
N ILE A 302 6.31 11.97 -7.25
CA ILE A 302 7.01 11.91 -8.54
C ILE A 302 7.20 10.47 -9.02
N PRO A 303 7.74 9.53 -8.23
CA PRO A 303 7.81 8.12 -8.66
C PRO A 303 6.44 7.51 -8.95
N GLY A 304 5.38 8.00 -8.30
CA GLY A 304 4.00 7.55 -8.49
C GLY A 304 3.49 7.71 -9.92
N ILE A 305 4.04 8.64 -10.71
CA ILE A 305 3.67 8.85 -12.11
C ILE A 305 3.75 7.55 -12.93
N LEU A 306 4.67 6.67 -12.58
CA LEU A 306 4.86 5.37 -13.24
C LEU A 306 3.64 4.44 -13.12
N LEU A 307 2.77 4.67 -12.14
CA LEU A 307 1.56 3.87 -11.95
C LEU A 307 0.39 4.33 -12.83
N TYR A 308 0.54 5.43 -13.54
CA TYR A 308 -0.50 6.04 -14.39
C TYR A 308 -0.18 5.99 -15.89
N ILE A 309 1.00 5.50 -16.28
CA ILE A 309 1.46 5.40 -17.66
C ILE A 309 0.59 4.45 -18.50
N TYR A 310 -0.12 3.51 -17.84
CA TYR A 310 -0.99 2.53 -18.51
C TYR A 310 -2.11 3.17 -19.36
N SER A 311 -2.42 4.45 -19.15
CA SER A 311 -3.39 5.20 -19.91
C SER A 311 -2.94 6.66 -20.06
N THR A 312 -2.89 7.17 -21.30
CA THR A 312 -2.53 8.57 -21.58
C THR A 312 -3.43 9.55 -20.85
N ASN A 313 -4.72 9.25 -20.72
CA ASN A 313 -5.68 10.08 -19.99
C ASN A 313 -5.37 10.12 -18.50
N GLN A 314 -5.11 8.96 -17.89
CA GLN A 314 -4.75 8.87 -16.47
C GLN A 314 -3.44 9.58 -16.17
N LEU A 315 -2.43 9.43 -17.05
CA LEU A 315 -1.16 10.12 -16.92
C LEU A 315 -1.33 11.65 -17.00
N LEU A 316 -2.11 12.13 -17.96
CA LEU A 316 -2.37 13.57 -18.12
C LEU A 316 -3.10 14.14 -16.92
N MET A 317 -4.16 13.46 -16.44
CA MET A 317 -4.89 13.85 -15.24
C MET A 317 -3.97 13.90 -14.01
N TYR A 318 -3.09 12.89 -13.86
CA TYR A 318 -2.11 12.85 -12.78
C TYR A 318 -1.20 14.07 -12.78
N ILE A 319 -0.58 14.37 -13.94
CA ILE A 319 0.36 15.50 -14.07
C ILE A 319 -0.34 16.84 -13.81
N LEU A 320 -1.53 17.04 -14.40
CA LEU A 320 -2.29 18.28 -14.22
C LEU A 320 -2.74 18.49 -12.79
N LEU A 321 -3.29 17.43 -12.14
CA LEU A 321 -3.76 17.53 -10.76
C LEU A 321 -2.59 17.68 -9.79
N ALA A 322 -1.47 16.99 -10.02
CA ALA A 322 -0.25 17.13 -9.23
C ALA A 322 0.30 18.55 -9.28
N ALA A 323 0.40 19.13 -10.48
CA ALA A 323 0.83 20.52 -10.67
C ALA A 323 -0.12 21.52 -10.00
N ALA A 324 -1.43 21.34 -10.17
CA ALA A 324 -2.45 22.18 -9.52
C ALA A 324 -2.40 22.08 -8.00
N THR A 325 -2.27 20.86 -7.46
CA THR A 325 -2.16 20.61 -6.01
C THR A 325 -0.90 21.25 -5.44
N PHE A 326 0.25 21.06 -6.10
CA PHE A 326 1.51 21.65 -5.67
C PHE A 326 1.44 23.18 -5.71
N ALA A 327 0.98 23.77 -6.82
CA ALA A 327 0.89 25.23 -6.99
C ALA A 327 -0.08 25.87 -5.97
N SER A 328 -1.27 25.28 -5.76
CA SER A 328 -2.24 25.78 -4.80
C SER A 328 -1.75 25.66 -3.36
N ALA A 329 -1.18 24.53 -2.97
CA ALA A 329 -0.63 24.33 -1.64
C ALA A 329 0.54 25.29 -1.36
N PHE A 330 1.42 25.49 -2.33
CA PHE A 330 2.52 26.47 -2.25
C PHE A 330 2.01 27.89 -2.09
N ALA A 331 1.14 28.36 -2.99
CA ALA A 331 0.62 29.71 -2.98
C ALA A 331 -0.18 30.04 -1.71
N LEU A 332 -1.08 29.15 -1.31
CA LEU A 332 -1.87 29.34 -0.10
C LEU A 332 -1.00 29.34 1.17
N THR A 333 0.00 28.45 1.22
CA THR A 333 0.93 28.44 2.36
C THR A 333 1.75 29.72 2.39
N TRP A 334 2.30 30.12 1.24
CA TRP A 334 3.10 31.34 1.12
C TRP A 334 2.35 32.59 1.57
N MET A 335 1.08 32.70 1.21
CA MET A 335 0.24 33.87 1.54
C MET A 335 -0.29 33.85 2.98
N PHE A 336 -0.71 32.69 3.48
CA PHE A 336 -1.55 32.65 4.68
C PHE A 336 -1.03 31.79 5.83
N ALA A 337 -0.16 30.82 5.57
CA ALA A 337 0.13 29.78 6.55
C ALA A 337 1.61 29.67 6.98
N VAL A 338 2.50 30.51 6.47
CA VAL A 338 3.90 30.50 6.94
C VAL A 338 3.93 31.02 8.39
N PRO A 339 4.45 30.23 9.35
CA PRO A 339 4.46 30.60 10.76
C PRO A 339 5.35 31.84 10.98
N LYS A 340 4.89 32.77 11.84
CA LYS A 340 5.66 33.97 12.16
C LYS A 340 7.01 33.65 12.80
N GLU A 341 7.04 32.61 13.63
CA GLU A 341 8.23 32.15 14.35
C GLU A 341 9.40 31.74 13.43
N VAL A 342 9.12 31.32 12.19
CA VAL A 342 10.19 30.96 11.22
C VAL A 342 10.64 32.16 10.41
N MET A 343 9.89 33.26 10.42
CA MET A 343 10.22 34.52 9.73
C MET A 343 11.03 35.49 10.59
N GLU A 344 11.16 35.20 11.87
CA GLU A 344 11.99 35.94 12.82
C GLU A 344 13.33 35.22 12.97
N GLU A 345 14.45 35.98 13.18
CA GLU A 345 15.79 35.40 13.35
C GLU A 345 16.00 34.79 14.74
#